data_2962acd7bb978efc9c950d19b360f356
#
_entry.id   2962acd7bb978efc9c950d19b360f356
#
_cell.length_a   1.000
_cell.length_b   1.000
_cell.length_c   1.000
_cell.angle_alpha   90.00
_cell.angle_beta   90.00
_cell.angle_gamma   90.00
#
_symmetry.space_group_name_H-M   'P 1'
#
loop_
_entity.id
_entity.type
_entity.pdbx_description
1 polymer ?
#
loop_
_entity_poly.entity_id
_entity_poly.type
_entity_poly.pdbx_seq_one_letter_code
_entity_poly.pdbx_strand_id
1 'polypeptide(L)'
;MDIRYSCNQKDFKRYTTEEMRDEMLITGLYKADEMVAVYSHVDRMVTLGCMPVHEEVSIDKGIDVWANFGTHYFLERREIGIFNIGDGAGTVTADGKEYHLNYKDCLYLTKGNQKVTFKSDDPEHPAKFYMVSAPAHCSYENKLITIEQAAKRPLGSVETCNKRTINQFIHPSVLKTCQLSMGMTALEPGSNWNTMPSHTHERRMEIYTYFELPEGQVVFHMCGEPTQTRHIVMHNEDAVISPSWSIHSGVGTSNYTFIWAMGGENMEFD
;
A
#
# COMPACT_ATOMS: atom_id res chain seq x y z
N MET A 1 -10.95 8.38 10.57
CA MET A 1 -9.69 7.64 10.41
C MET A 1 -9.56 6.64 11.54
N ASP A 2 -9.26 5.38 11.24
CA ASP A 2 -8.93 4.33 12.22
C ASP A 2 -7.47 4.51 12.68
N ILE A 3 -7.19 4.35 13.99
CA ILE A 3 -5.85 4.51 14.57
C ILE A 3 -5.44 3.20 15.22
N ARG A 4 -4.32 2.63 14.77
CA ARG A 4 -3.77 1.37 15.28
C ARG A 4 -2.44 1.61 15.96
N TYR A 5 -2.38 1.26 17.24
CA TYR A 5 -1.16 1.27 18.01
C TYR A 5 -0.34 0.03 17.70
N SER A 6 0.99 0.15 17.78
CA SER A 6 1.88 -0.99 17.52
C SER A 6 1.64 -2.09 18.56
N CYS A 7 1.33 -3.29 18.10
CA CYS A 7 1.29 -4.45 18.99
C CYS A 7 2.71 -4.85 19.44
N ASN A 8 2.79 -5.33 20.66
CA ASN A 8 4.07 -5.81 21.19
C ASN A 8 4.39 -7.19 20.59
N GLN A 9 5.62 -7.38 20.08
CA GLN A 9 6.09 -8.64 19.53
C GLN A 9 5.87 -9.84 20.47
N LYS A 10 6.09 -9.65 21.80
CA LYS A 10 5.94 -10.71 22.79
C LYS A 10 4.49 -11.10 23.05
N ASP A 11 3.55 -10.18 22.85
CA ASP A 11 2.13 -10.42 23.06
C ASP A 11 1.49 -11.01 21.80
N PHE A 12 1.95 -10.62 20.62
CA PHE A 12 1.41 -11.06 19.32
C PHE A 12 1.31 -12.58 19.19
N LYS A 13 2.28 -13.32 19.70
CA LYS A 13 2.25 -14.80 19.68
C LYS A 13 1.09 -15.44 20.46
N ARG A 14 0.44 -14.66 21.34
CA ARG A 14 -0.71 -15.11 22.15
C ARG A 14 -2.04 -14.61 21.61
N TYR A 15 -2.01 -13.73 20.62
CA TYR A 15 -3.22 -13.18 20.03
C TYR A 15 -4.08 -14.28 19.39
N THR A 16 -5.38 -14.16 19.56
CA THR A 16 -6.34 -14.91 18.78
C THR A 16 -6.27 -14.47 17.31
N THR A 17 -6.89 -15.22 16.43
CA THR A 17 -7.00 -14.82 15.02
C THR A 17 -7.74 -13.49 14.87
N GLU A 18 -8.77 -13.26 15.69
CA GLU A 18 -9.52 -12.00 15.70
C GLU A 18 -8.63 -10.82 16.10
N GLU A 19 -7.90 -10.91 17.21
CA GLU A 19 -6.97 -9.89 17.66
C GLU A 19 -5.88 -9.58 16.62
N MET A 20 -5.33 -10.62 15.96
CA MET A 20 -4.37 -10.40 14.88
C MET A 20 -4.97 -9.64 13.69
N ARG A 21 -6.21 -9.97 13.33
CA ARG A 21 -6.92 -9.26 12.25
C ARG A 21 -7.20 -7.82 12.62
N ASP A 22 -7.61 -7.55 13.85
CA ASP A 22 -7.88 -6.20 14.33
C ASP A 22 -6.62 -5.33 14.31
N GLU A 23 -5.47 -5.90 14.64
CA GLU A 23 -4.20 -5.18 14.65
C GLU A 23 -3.60 -4.97 13.25
N MET A 24 -3.65 -5.97 12.38
CA MET A 24 -2.88 -5.97 11.13
C MET A 24 -3.72 -5.86 9.86
N LEU A 25 -4.93 -6.44 9.83
CA LEU A 25 -5.74 -6.50 8.60
C LEU A 25 -6.51 -5.19 8.38
N ILE A 26 -6.46 -4.69 7.16
CA ILE A 26 -7.25 -3.54 6.70
C ILE A 26 -8.18 -4.03 5.60
N THR A 27 -9.48 -3.84 5.79
CA THR A 27 -10.53 -4.20 4.84
C THR A 27 -11.41 -3.00 4.51
N GLY A 28 -12.14 -3.07 3.39
CA GLY A 28 -13.15 -2.07 3.05
C GLY A 28 -12.59 -0.69 2.72
N LEU A 29 -11.44 -0.65 2.05
CA LEU A 29 -10.76 0.59 1.65
C LEU A 29 -11.54 1.40 0.58
N TYR A 30 -12.39 0.73 -0.21
CA TYR A 30 -13.04 1.36 -1.35
C TYR A 30 -14.55 1.47 -1.14
N LYS A 31 -14.96 2.58 -0.54
CA LYS A 31 -16.36 2.98 -0.41
C LYS A 31 -16.62 4.18 -1.31
N ALA A 32 -17.78 4.17 -2.00
CA ALA A 32 -18.13 5.25 -2.91
C ALA A 32 -18.06 6.62 -2.23
N ASP A 33 -17.29 7.52 -2.84
CA ASP A 33 -17.13 8.91 -2.43
C ASP A 33 -16.57 9.13 -1.00
N GLU A 34 -15.95 8.10 -0.40
CA GLU A 34 -15.30 8.22 0.91
C GLU A 34 -13.76 8.16 0.79
N MET A 35 -13.10 8.80 1.75
CA MET A 35 -11.68 8.58 2.02
C MET A 35 -11.57 7.68 3.26
N VAL A 36 -11.26 6.41 3.05
CA VAL A 36 -10.99 5.48 4.13
C VAL A 36 -9.52 5.55 4.50
N ALA A 37 -9.21 5.77 5.77
CA ALA A 37 -7.83 5.94 6.23
C ALA A 37 -7.56 5.16 7.51
N VAL A 38 -6.42 4.46 7.54
CA VAL A 38 -5.90 3.73 8.71
C VAL A 38 -4.50 4.26 9.01
N TYR A 39 -4.33 4.83 10.19
CA TYR A 39 -3.04 5.29 10.72
C TYR A 39 -2.43 4.19 11.59
N SER A 40 -1.24 3.76 11.24
CA SER A 40 -0.45 2.83 12.05
C SER A 40 0.66 3.56 12.78
N HIS A 41 0.80 3.30 14.09
CA HIS A 41 1.95 3.76 14.87
C HIS A 41 3.24 3.00 14.56
N VAL A 42 3.17 1.90 13.77
CA VAL A 42 4.36 1.29 13.17
C VAL A 42 4.87 2.23 12.09
N ASP A 43 6.04 2.82 12.32
CA ASP A 43 6.70 3.83 11.46
C ASP A 43 5.79 5.00 11.02
N ARG A 44 4.67 5.22 11.71
CA ARG A 44 3.69 6.30 11.45
C ARG A 44 3.17 6.32 10.00
N MET A 45 2.98 5.15 9.43
CA MET A 45 2.43 5.00 8.09
C MET A 45 0.91 5.21 8.08
N VAL A 46 0.39 5.77 7.00
CA VAL A 46 -1.05 5.86 6.78
C VAL A 46 -1.40 5.13 5.49
N THR A 47 -2.30 4.15 5.60
CA THR A 47 -2.90 3.47 4.44
C THR A 47 -4.24 4.11 4.14
N LEU A 48 -4.47 4.48 2.88
CA LEU A 48 -5.73 5.07 2.46
C LEU A 48 -6.29 4.37 1.23
N GLY A 49 -7.61 4.41 1.12
CA GLY A 49 -8.33 3.99 -0.07
C GLY A 49 -9.40 5.02 -0.42
N CYS A 50 -9.58 5.26 -1.72
CA CYS A 50 -10.57 6.18 -2.24
C CYS A 50 -11.16 5.66 -3.54
N MET A 51 -12.49 5.69 -3.65
CA MET A 51 -13.23 5.35 -4.87
C MET A 51 -14.23 6.48 -5.16
N PRO A 52 -13.81 7.54 -5.88
CA PRO A 52 -14.71 8.60 -6.30
C PRO A 52 -15.69 8.08 -7.36
N VAL A 53 -16.99 8.18 -7.11
CA VAL A 53 -18.04 7.72 -8.04
C VAL A 53 -18.88 8.89 -8.53
N HIS A 54 -19.44 9.67 -7.58
CA HIS A 54 -20.38 10.75 -7.89
C HIS A 54 -19.79 12.15 -7.67
N GLU A 55 -18.74 12.24 -6.86
CA GLU A 55 -18.11 13.52 -6.53
C GLU A 55 -16.59 13.44 -6.43
N GLU A 56 -15.94 14.57 -6.52
CA GLU A 56 -14.50 14.69 -6.24
C GLU A 56 -14.26 14.54 -4.73
N VAL A 57 -13.29 13.73 -4.35
CA VAL A 57 -12.97 13.42 -2.95
C VAL A 57 -11.64 14.07 -2.56
N SER A 58 -11.62 14.81 -1.44
CA SER A 58 -10.38 15.37 -0.88
C SER A 58 -9.61 14.34 -0.07
N ILE A 59 -8.27 14.44 -0.07
CA ILE A 59 -7.39 13.53 0.69
C ILE A 59 -7.66 13.57 2.19
N ASP A 60 -8.11 14.69 2.72
CA ASP A 60 -8.42 14.90 4.13
C ASP A 60 -9.89 14.73 4.48
N LYS A 61 -10.73 14.29 3.53
CA LYS A 61 -12.15 14.05 3.79
C LYS A 61 -12.33 13.07 4.97
N GLY A 62 -12.94 13.54 6.05
CA GLY A 62 -13.16 12.74 7.27
C GLY A 62 -11.91 12.53 8.13
N ILE A 63 -10.82 13.27 7.87
CA ILE A 63 -9.57 13.22 8.65
C ILE A 63 -9.37 14.57 9.36
N ASP A 64 -9.34 14.57 10.68
CA ASP A 64 -8.91 15.74 11.46
C ASP A 64 -7.36 15.78 11.46
N VAL A 65 -6.80 16.50 10.49
CA VAL A 65 -5.33 16.55 10.30
C VAL A 65 -4.62 17.25 11.46
N TRP A 66 -5.31 18.17 12.15
CA TRP A 66 -4.73 18.83 13.32
C TRP A 66 -4.68 17.88 14.52
N ALA A 67 -5.78 17.25 14.86
CA ALA A 67 -5.82 16.31 15.98
C ALA A 67 -4.93 15.08 15.77
N ASN A 68 -4.86 14.58 14.53
CA ASN A 68 -4.14 13.33 14.23
C ASN A 68 -2.64 13.53 13.93
N PHE A 69 -2.25 14.64 13.30
CA PHE A 69 -0.88 14.85 12.83
C PHE A 69 -0.24 16.15 13.34
N GLY A 70 -1.00 17.07 13.96
CA GLY A 70 -0.52 18.39 14.35
C GLY A 70 -0.13 19.24 13.13
N THR A 71 -0.88 19.13 12.03
CA THR A 71 -0.62 19.80 10.75
C THR A 71 -1.88 20.52 10.25
N HIS A 72 -1.73 21.47 9.32
CA HIS A 72 -2.85 22.22 8.75
C HIS A 72 -3.44 21.54 7.52
N TYR A 73 -2.69 20.66 6.86
CA TYR A 73 -3.13 19.86 5.72
C TYR A 73 -2.36 18.52 5.70
N PHE A 74 -2.89 17.52 5.01
CA PHE A 74 -2.42 16.13 5.10
C PHE A 74 -0.94 15.97 4.73
N LEU A 75 -0.47 16.56 3.63
CA LEU A 75 0.92 16.44 3.15
C LEU A 75 1.86 17.53 3.67
N GLU A 76 1.53 18.25 4.74
CA GLU A 76 2.44 19.28 5.30
C GLU A 76 3.79 18.68 5.73
N ARG A 77 3.77 17.48 6.30
CA ARG A 77 4.96 16.76 6.80
C ARG A 77 5.03 15.31 6.34
N ARG A 78 4.33 14.98 5.24
CA ARG A 78 4.22 13.61 4.73
C ARG A 78 4.42 13.58 3.23
N GLU A 79 4.96 12.47 2.73
CA GLU A 79 4.95 12.08 1.32
C GLU A 79 3.96 10.95 1.10
N ILE A 80 3.53 10.72 -0.13
CA ILE A 80 2.53 9.69 -0.45
C ILE A 80 2.78 9.08 -1.83
N GLY A 81 2.55 7.78 -1.92
CA GLY A 81 2.41 7.05 -3.18
C GLY A 81 0.96 6.67 -3.41
N ILE A 82 0.48 6.82 -4.63
CA ILE A 82 -0.91 6.66 -5.05
C ILE A 82 -0.95 5.74 -6.26
N PHE A 83 -1.55 4.58 -6.15
CA PHE A 83 -1.83 3.68 -7.27
C PHE A 83 -3.29 3.73 -7.67
N ASN A 84 -3.58 3.69 -8.95
CA ASN A 84 -4.92 3.36 -9.43
C ASN A 84 -5.02 1.85 -9.68
N ILE A 85 -5.86 1.16 -8.91
CA ILE A 85 -6.15 -0.29 -9.06
C ILE A 85 -7.60 -0.57 -9.46
N GLY A 86 -8.38 0.47 -9.78
CA GLY A 86 -9.72 0.36 -10.34
C GLY A 86 -9.69 0.01 -11.82
N ASP A 87 -10.78 -0.47 -12.36
CA ASP A 87 -10.94 -0.82 -13.77
C ASP A 87 -11.10 0.41 -14.69
N GLY A 88 -11.42 1.58 -14.12
CA GLY A 88 -11.45 2.87 -14.81
C GLY A 88 -10.25 3.74 -14.49
N ALA A 89 -10.02 4.74 -15.37
CA ALA A 89 -9.03 5.76 -15.15
C ALA A 89 -9.57 6.89 -14.24
N GLY A 90 -8.66 7.69 -13.69
CA GLY A 90 -9.04 8.83 -12.89
C GLY A 90 -7.92 9.87 -12.74
N THR A 91 -8.29 11.02 -12.24
CA THR A 91 -7.42 12.18 -12.11
C THR A 91 -7.16 12.50 -10.64
N VAL A 92 -5.90 12.69 -10.30
CA VAL A 92 -5.46 13.25 -9.02
C VAL A 92 -5.01 14.68 -9.28
N THR A 93 -5.63 15.64 -8.60
CA THR A 93 -5.24 17.06 -8.68
C THR A 93 -4.49 17.45 -7.43
N ALA A 94 -3.24 17.91 -7.58
CA ALA A 94 -2.41 18.40 -6.48
C ALA A 94 -2.06 19.88 -6.72
N ASP A 95 -2.56 20.78 -5.86
CA ASP A 95 -2.37 22.23 -5.94
C ASP A 95 -2.67 22.80 -7.34
N GLY A 96 -3.75 22.30 -7.98
CA GLY A 96 -4.20 22.71 -9.30
C GLY A 96 -3.49 22.05 -10.48
N LYS A 97 -2.49 21.21 -10.24
CA LYS A 97 -1.87 20.37 -11.28
C LYS A 97 -2.55 19.01 -11.33
N GLU A 98 -3.03 18.64 -12.51
CA GLU A 98 -3.70 17.37 -12.77
C GLU A 98 -2.71 16.29 -13.17
N TYR A 99 -2.95 15.08 -12.65
CA TYR A 99 -2.25 13.85 -13.00
C TYR A 99 -3.29 12.79 -13.33
N HIS A 100 -3.31 12.34 -14.57
CA HIS A 100 -4.23 11.31 -15.03
C HIS A 100 -3.58 9.93 -14.85
N LEU A 101 -4.24 9.04 -14.11
CA LEU A 101 -3.76 7.70 -13.79
C LEU A 101 -4.64 6.65 -14.47
N ASN A 102 -4.04 5.90 -15.38
CA ASN A 102 -4.65 4.67 -15.88
C ASN A 102 -4.48 3.53 -14.87
N TYR A 103 -5.06 2.38 -15.17
CA TYR A 103 -4.91 1.18 -14.35
C TYR A 103 -3.44 0.82 -14.14
N LYS A 104 -3.05 0.61 -12.89
CA LYS A 104 -1.68 0.29 -12.44
C LYS A 104 -0.65 1.43 -12.58
N ASP A 105 -1.06 2.64 -12.90
CA ASP A 105 -0.18 3.80 -12.80
C ASP A 105 0.01 4.22 -11.34
N CYS A 106 1.14 4.83 -11.05
CA CYS A 106 1.53 5.32 -9.72
C CYS A 106 1.91 6.80 -9.75
N LEU A 107 1.36 7.58 -8.84
CA LEU A 107 1.75 8.96 -8.61
C LEU A 107 2.47 9.09 -7.26
N TYR A 108 3.64 9.67 -7.25
CA TYR A 108 4.31 10.14 -6.05
C TYR A 108 4.05 11.64 -5.85
N LEU A 109 3.56 12.00 -4.66
CA LEU A 109 3.46 13.39 -4.23
C LEU A 109 4.36 13.61 -3.00
N THR A 110 5.20 14.63 -3.11
CA THR A 110 6.08 15.06 -2.02
C THR A 110 5.32 15.82 -0.94
N LYS A 111 5.94 16.03 0.20
CA LYS A 111 5.41 16.96 1.22
C LYS A 111 5.25 18.39 0.65
N GLY A 112 4.27 19.12 1.18
CA GLY A 112 4.02 20.51 0.82
C GLY A 112 2.83 20.73 -0.12
N ASN A 113 2.32 19.67 -0.80
CA ASN A 113 1.07 19.78 -1.56
C ASN A 113 -0.10 20.02 -0.58
N GLN A 114 -0.77 21.19 -0.70
CA GLN A 114 -1.78 21.63 0.26
C GLN A 114 -3.16 21.03 -0.03
N LYS A 115 -3.55 21.02 -1.29
CA LYS A 115 -4.85 20.52 -1.73
C LYS A 115 -4.66 19.36 -2.69
N VAL A 116 -5.11 18.18 -2.28
CA VAL A 116 -5.09 16.98 -3.13
C VAL A 116 -6.50 16.40 -3.23
N THR A 117 -6.97 16.20 -4.46
CA THR A 117 -8.31 15.67 -4.73
C THR A 117 -8.27 14.57 -5.76
N PHE A 118 -9.29 13.70 -5.74
CA PHE A 118 -9.42 12.50 -6.54
C PHE A 118 -10.74 12.49 -7.29
N LYS A 119 -10.73 12.12 -8.55
CA LYS A 119 -11.92 12.02 -9.40
C LYS A 119 -11.79 10.85 -10.35
N SER A 120 -12.85 10.06 -10.54
CA SER A 120 -12.94 9.08 -11.62
C SER A 120 -13.37 9.74 -12.92
N ASP A 121 -12.92 9.20 -14.04
CA ASP A 121 -13.34 9.70 -15.37
C ASP A 121 -14.74 9.20 -15.70
N ASP A 122 -15.08 7.98 -15.27
CA ASP A 122 -16.35 7.33 -15.51
C ASP A 122 -16.92 6.76 -14.20
N PRO A 123 -18.11 7.17 -13.77
CA PRO A 123 -18.75 6.64 -12.57
C PRO A 123 -19.20 5.17 -12.68
N GLU A 124 -19.42 4.66 -13.89
CA GLU A 124 -19.76 3.25 -14.13
C GLU A 124 -18.52 2.33 -14.00
N HIS A 125 -17.34 2.90 -14.25
CA HIS A 125 -16.04 2.28 -14.09
C HIS A 125 -15.13 3.16 -13.24
N PRO A 126 -15.37 3.22 -11.91
CA PRO A 126 -14.64 4.14 -11.05
C PRO A 126 -13.18 3.72 -10.85
N ALA A 127 -12.31 4.71 -10.79
CA ALA A 127 -10.95 4.52 -10.33
C ALA A 127 -10.96 4.13 -8.84
N LYS A 128 -10.03 3.25 -8.44
CA LYS A 128 -9.76 2.91 -7.05
C LYS A 128 -8.35 3.32 -6.70
N PHE A 129 -8.22 4.38 -5.92
CA PHE A 129 -6.91 4.88 -5.51
C PHE A 129 -6.47 4.22 -4.20
N TYR A 130 -5.47 3.35 -4.29
CA TYR A 130 -4.75 2.81 -3.15
C TYR A 130 -3.57 3.71 -2.82
N MET A 131 -3.42 4.08 -1.56
CA MET A 131 -2.40 5.03 -1.15
C MET A 131 -1.69 4.61 0.12
N VAL A 132 -0.39 4.89 0.18
CA VAL A 132 0.38 4.79 1.42
C VAL A 132 1.21 6.05 1.59
N SER A 133 1.17 6.61 2.80
CA SER A 133 1.86 7.84 3.16
C SER A 133 2.81 7.62 4.34
N ALA A 134 3.99 8.22 4.24
CA ALA A 134 5.04 8.23 5.27
C ALA A 134 5.39 9.65 5.72
N PRO A 135 5.92 9.88 6.94
CA PRO A 135 6.52 11.15 7.32
C PRO A 135 7.66 11.54 6.38
N ALA A 136 7.79 12.84 6.07
CA ALA A 136 8.81 13.37 5.17
C ALA A 136 9.50 14.60 5.74
N HIS A 137 10.84 14.62 5.71
CA HIS A 137 11.67 15.68 6.26
C HIS A 137 12.07 16.74 5.22
N CYS A 138 12.04 16.38 3.93
CA CYS A 138 12.32 17.31 2.82
C CYS A 138 11.35 17.08 1.66
N SER A 139 11.41 17.95 0.64
CA SER A 139 10.57 17.85 -0.55
C SER A 139 11.39 17.44 -1.76
N TYR A 140 10.77 16.67 -2.64
CA TYR A 140 11.27 16.28 -3.94
C TYR A 140 10.27 16.67 -5.04
N GLU A 141 10.45 16.23 -6.25
CA GLU A 141 9.53 16.48 -7.35
C GLU A 141 8.34 15.50 -7.32
N ASN A 142 7.11 15.99 -7.52
CA ASN A 142 5.95 15.15 -7.79
C ASN A 142 6.15 14.42 -9.12
N LYS A 143 5.88 13.13 -9.16
CA LYS A 143 6.12 12.32 -10.37
C LYS A 143 5.04 11.27 -10.60
N LEU A 144 4.45 11.30 -11.79
CA LEU A 144 3.64 10.21 -12.31
C LEU A 144 4.57 9.18 -12.97
N ILE A 145 4.38 7.93 -12.65
CA ILE A 145 5.12 6.78 -13.20
C ILE A 145 4.08 5.80 -13.76
N THR A 146 4.07 5.60 -15.07
CA THR A 146 3.19 4.59 -15.66
C THR A 146 3.74 3.19 -15.43
N ILE A 147 2.88 2.18 -15.59
CA ILE A 147 3.31 0.77 -15.45
C ILE A 147 4.43 0.42 -16.45
N GLU A 148 4.49 1.07 -17.61
CA GLU A 148 5.57 0.89 -18.60
C GLU A 148 6.88 1.52 -18.15
N GLN A 149 6.82 2.60 -17.38
CA GLN A 149 8.00 3.33 -16.87
C GLN A 149 8.58 2.73 -15.58
N ALA A 150 7.83 1.83 -14.93
CA ALA A 150 8.32 1.13 -13.74
C ALA A 150 9.56 0.29 -14.07
N ALA A 151 10.52 0.25 -13.15
CA ALA A 151 11.70 -0.60 -13.31
C ALA A 151 11.30 -2.07 -13.07
N LYS A 152 11.32 -2.86 -14.15
CA LYS A 152 10.83 -4.25 -14.15
C LYS A 152 11.94 -5.24 -13.83
N ARG A 153 11.66 -6.15 -12.90
CA ARG A 153 12.57 -7.25 -12.52
C ARG A 153 11.81 -8.58 -12.55
N PRO A 154 11.94 -9.39 -13.63
CA PRO A 154 11.40 -10.76 -13.65
C PRO A 154 12.24 -11.66 -12.75
N LEU A 155 11.59 -12.48 -11.93
CA LEU A 155 12.19 -13.38 -10.94
C LEU A 155 11.42 -14.69 -10.83
N GLY A 156 12.11 -15.71 -10.33
CA GLY A 156 11.54 -17.03 -10.01
C GLY A 156 11.25 -17.88 -11.24
N SER A 157 10.56 -18.99 -11.01
CA SER A 157 10.13 -19.93 -12.05
C SER A 157 8.80 -20.58 -11.69
N VAL A 158 8.15 -21.22 -12.64
CA VAL A 158 6.92 -21.99 -12.43
C VAL A 158 7.21 -23.21 -11.55
N GLU A 159 8.37 -23.86 -11.72
CA GLU A 159 8.78 -25.03 -10.93
C GLU A 159 8.90 -24.72 -9.44
N THR A 160 9.24 -23.48 -9.10
CA THR A 160 9.30 -23.02 -7.71
C THR A 160 8.03 -22.26 -7.28
N CYS A 161 6.95 -22.28 -8.09
CA CYS A 161 5.66 -21.65 -7.83
C CYS A 161 5.73 -20.13 -7.51
N ASN A 162 6.74 -19.43 -8.06
CA ASN A 162 6.99 -18.03 -7.74
C ASN A 162 7.49 -17.20 -8.92
N LYS A 163 7.16 -17.60 -10.15
CA LYS A 163 7.45 -16.81 -11.35
C LYS A 163 6.65 -15.52 -11.30
N ARG A 164 7.34 -14.38 -11.28
CA ARG A 164 6.74 -13.06 -11.06
C ARG A 164 7.55 -11.94 -11.66
N THR A 165 6.91 -10.79 -11.82
CA THR A 165 7.58 -9.54 -12.16
C THR A 165 7.42 -8.53 -11.04
N ILE A 166 8.53 -8.03 -10.49
CA ILE A 166 8.54 -6.90 -9.58
C ILE A 166 8.60 -5.62 -10.43
N ASN A 167 7.62 -4.75 -10.30
CA ASN A 167 7.57 -3.44 -10.91
C ASN A 167 7.86 -2.40 -9.82
N GLN A 168 9.05 -1.81 -9.84
CA GLN A 168 9.48 -0.80 -8.88
C GLN A 168 9.05 0.58 -9.39
N PHE A 169 8.20 1.28 -8.64
CA PHE A 169 7.67 2.60 -8.96
C PHE A 169 8.33 3.69 -8.10
N ILE A 170 8.06 3.68 -6.82
CA ILE A 170 8.68 4.57 -5.84
C ILE A 170 9.89 3.83 -5.26
N HIS A 171 11.03 4.02 -5.90
CA HIS A 171 12.26 3.30 -5.61
C HIS A 171 13.47 4.17 -6.01
N PRO A 172 14.63 4.10 -5.32
CA PRO A 172 15.81 4.94 -5.62
C PRO A 172 16.27 4.88 -7.05
N SER A 173 16.03 3.78 -7.78
CA SER A 173 16.35 3.67 -9.22
C SER A 173 15.41 4.47 -10.14
N VAL A 174 14.26 4.96 -9.64
CA VAL A 174 13.21 5.66 -10.42
C VAL A 174 13.05 7.12 -9.99
N LEU A 175 13.02 7.39 -8.69
CA LEU A 175 12.88 8.72 -8.11
C LEU A 175 13.44 8.77 -6.68
N LYS A 176 13.67 9.99 -6.19
CA LYS A 176 14.07 10.22 -4.80
C LYS A 176 12.85 10.46 -3.91
N THR A 177 12.89 9.89 -2.72
CA THR A 177 11.89 10.06 -1.65
C THR A 177 12.60 10.24 -0.31
N CYS A 178 11.86 10.57 0.75
CA CYS A 178 12.45 10.61 2.10
C CYS A 178 12.66 9.20 2.65
N GLN A 179 11.62 8.38 2.66
CA GLN A 179 11.66 7.02 3.19
C GLN A 179 10.67 6.06 2.53
N LEU A 180 9.68 6.58 1.80
CA LEU A 180 8.67 5.75 1.16
C LEU A 180 9.26 5.01 -0.04
N SER A 181 9.09 3.68 -0.05
CA SER A 181 9.37 2.84 -1.22
C SER A 181 8.11 2.02 -1.53
N MET A 182 7.69 2.01 -2.79
CA MET A 182 6.50 1.27 -3.22
C MET A 182 6.71 0.63 -4.58
N GLY A 183 6.13 -0.53 -4.74
CA GLY A 183 6.07 -1.21 -6.02
C GLY A 183 4.96 -2.24 -6.07
N MET A 184 4.89 -2.90 -7.20
CA MET A 184 3.87 -3.89 -7.49
C MET A 184 4.52 -5.18 -7.97
N THR A 185 4.13 -6.29 -7.38
CA THR A 185 4.59 -7.62 -7.82
C THR A 185 3.42 -8.40 -8.38
N ALA A 186 3.51 -8.78 -9.65
CA ALA A 186 2.52 -9.59 -10.34
C ALA A 186 3.04 -11.02 -10.50
N LEU A 187 2.30 -12.00 -9.96
CA LEU A 187 2.61 -13.41 -10.13
C LEU A 187 2.00 -13.92 -11.42
N GLU A 188 2.76 -14.73 -12.17
CA GLU A 188 2.27 -15.36 -13.38
C GLU A 188 1.36 -16.57 -13.07
N PRO A 189 0.45 -16.96 -13.98
CA PRO A 189 -0.34 -18.18 -13.83
C PRO A 189 0.53 -19.40 -13.49
N GLY A 190 0.09 -20.20 -12.50
CA GLY A 190 0.86 -21.34 -11.98
C GLY A 190 1.84 -20.95 -10.86
N SER A 191 1.92 -19.69 -10.50
CA SER A 191 2.73 -19.19 -9.39
C SER A 191 1.83 -18.57 -8.33
N ASN A 192 2.09 -18.88 -7.08
CA ASN A 192 1.21 -18.50 -5.97
C ASN A 192 1.95 -18.08 -4.69
N TRP A 193 3.29 -18.05 -4.69
CA TRP A 193 4.08 -17.72 -3.52
C TRP A 193 5.00 -16.51 -3.74
N ASN A 194 4.88 -15.53 -2.87
CA ASN A 194 5.80 -14.40 -2.66
C ASN A 194 5.60 -13.86 -1.22
N THR A 195 6.60 -13.43 -0.50
CA THR A 195 8.01 -13.32 -0.77
C THR A 195 8.70 -14.66 -0.48
N MET A 196 9.67 -14.99 -1.31
CA MET A 196 10.41 -16.24 -1.15
C MET A 196 11.92 -15.93 -1.21
N PRO A 197 12.71 -16.22 -0.15
CA PRO A 197 12.28 -16.72 1.18
C PRO A 197 11.58 -15.64 2.01
N SER A 198 10.77 -16.07 2.98
CA SER A 198 10.22 -15.17 3.99
C SER A 198 11.34 -14.58 4.82
N HIS A 199 11.24 -13.27 5.13
CA HIS A 199 12.27 -12.54 5.87
C HIS A 199 11.64 -11.41 6.71
N THR A 200 12.46 -10.76 7.51
CA THR A 200 12.13 -9.57 8.31
C THR A 200 13.03 -8.40 7.89
N HIS A 201 12.64 -7.20 8.26
CA HIS A 201 13.44 -5.99 8.07
C HIS A 201 13.59 -5.27 9.41
N GLU A 202 14.80 -5.16 9.96
CA GLU A 202 15.00 -4.52 11.26
C GLU A 202 14.64 -3.04 11.28
N ARG A 203 14.81 -2.33 10.17
CA ARG A 203 14.72 -0.87 10.10
C ARG A 203 13.48 -0.34 9.42
N ARG A 204 12.61 -1.22 8.89
CA ARG A 204 11.42 -0.81 8.15
C ARG A 204 10.25 -1.74 8.41
N MET A 205 9.07 -1.16 8.33
CA MET A 205 7.83 -1.91 8.23
C MET A 205 7.43 -2.07 6.77
N GLU A 206 6.49 -2.96 6.50
CA GLU A 206 5.92 -3.16 5.18
C GLU A 206 4.39 -3.28 5.24
N ILE A 207 3.72 -2.77 4.22
CA ILE A 207 2.27 -2.93 4.03
C ILE A 207 2.07 -3.61 2.68
N TYR A 208 1.34 -4.73 2.67
CA TYR A 208 0.90 -5.38 1.44
C TYR A 208 -0.57 -5.11 1.20
N THR A 209 -0.93 -4.86 -0.06
CA THR A 209 -2.32 -4.90 -0.52
C THR A 209 -2.42 -5.91 -1.66
N TYR A 210 -3.33 -6.87 -1.54
CA TYR A 210 -3.55 -7.92 -2.53
C TYR A 210 -4.69 -7.55 -3.46
N PHE A 211 -4.50 -7.68 -4.76
CA PHE A 211 -5.55 -7.44 -5.76
C PHE A 211 -5.34 -8.34 -6.99
N GLU A 212 -6.24 -8.26 -7.97
CA GLU A 212 -6.28 -9.23 -9.07
C GLU A 212 -6.38 -10.68 -8.56
N LEU A 213 -7.04 -10.85 -7.43
CA LEU A 213 -7.33 -12.15 -6.87
C LEU A 213 -8.73 -12.57 -7.35
N PRO A 214 -8.87 -13.67 -8.11
CA PRO A 214 -10.16 -14.12 -8.63
C PRO A 214 -11.19 -14.36 -7.51
N GLU A 215 -12.46 -14.22 -7.83
CA GLU A 215 -13.55 -14.48 -6.89
C GLU A 215 -13.43 -15.88 -6.25
N GLY A 216 -13.64 -15.96 -4.94
CA GLY A 216 -13.52 -17.19 -4.15
C GLY A 216 -12.09 -17.63 -3.85
N GLN A 217 -11.07 -16.93 -4.38
CA GLN A 217 -9.67 -17.21 -4.05
C GLN A 217 -9.20 -16.37 -2.86
N VAL A 218 -8.18 -16.85 -2.17
CA VAL A 218 -7.61 -16.19 -1.00
C VAL A 218 -6.09 -16.23 -1.03
N VAL A 219 -5.47 -15.34 -0.25
CA VAL A 219 -4.04 -15.39 0.05
C VAL A 219 -3.87 -15.62 1.55
N PHE A 220 -3.06 -16.60 1.93
CA PHE A 220 -2.59 -16.79 3.29
C PHE A 220 -1.37 -15.89 3.50
N HIS A 221 -1.56 -14.74 4.13
CA HIS A 221 -0.45 -13.85 4.46
C HIS A 221 0.23 -14.35 5.72
N MET A 222 1.47 -14.83 5.59
CA MET A 222 2.29 -15.30 6.71
C MET A 222 2.85 -14.11 7.48
N CYS A 223 2.72 -14.13 8.80
CA CYS A 223 3.15 -13.09 9.71
C CYS A 223 3.69 -13.68 11.02
N GLY A 224 4.15 -12.82 11.92
CA GLY A 224 4.73 -13.20 13.21
C GLY A 224 6.25 -13.35 13.17
N GLU A 225 6.83 -13.74 14.31
CA GLU A 225 8.26 -14.01 14.41
C GLU A 225 8.66 -15.21 13.51
N PRO A 226 9.88 -15.24 12.96
CA PRO A 226 10.34 -16.33 12.08
C PRO A 226 10.19 -17.74 12.69
N THR A 227 10.26 -17.85 14.02
CA THR A 227 10.13 -19.12 14.75
C THR A 227 8.73 -19.35 15.32
N GLN A 228 7.81 -18.39 15.15
CA GLN A 228 6.41 -18.44 15.62
C GLN A 228 5.46 -17.85 14.58
N THR A 229 5.47 -18.44 13.42
CA THR A 229 4.69 -17.97 12.28
C THR A 229 3.20 -18.15 12.48
N ARG A 230 2.45 -17.18 12.03
CA ARG A 230 0.98 -17.11 11.99
C ARG A 230 0.56 -16.78 10.57
N HIS A 231 -0.74 -16.74 10.30
CA HIS A 231 -1.26 -16.27 9.02
C HIS A 231 -2.59 -15.53 9.19
N ILE A 232 -2.85 -14.66 8.23
CA ILE A 232 -4.13 -13.96 8.06
C ILE A 232 -4.65 -14.33 6.68
N VAL A 233 -5.92 -14.75 6.60
CA VAL A 233 -6.59 -14.99 5.32
C VAL A 233 -6.99 -13.64 4.72
N MET A 234 -6.45 -13.36 3.53
CA MET A 234 -6.66 -12.11 2.79
C MET A 234 -7.58 -12.35 1.61
N HIS A 235 -8.45 -11.40 1.33
CA HIS A 235 -9.31 -11.37 0.15
C HIS A 235 -8.85 -10.28 -0.83
N ASN A 236 -9.48 -10.23 -1.98
CA ASN A 236 -9.20 -9.19 -2.96
C ASN A 236 -9.40 -7.80 -2.36
N GLU A 237 -8.43 -6.91 -2.59
CA GLU A 237 -8.41 -5.52 -2.10
C GLU A 237 -8.21 -5.36 -0.57
N ASP A 238 -7.89 -6.43 0.14
CA ASP A 238 -7.45 -6.34 1.54
C ASP A 238 -5.99 -5.90 1.62
N ALA A 239 -5.66 -5.14 2.68
CA ALA A 239 -4.29 -4.78 3.01
C ALA A 239 -3.88 -5.31 4.40
N VAL A 240 -2.58 -5.45 4.63
CA VAL A 240 -2.02 -5.96 5.88
C VAL A 240 -0.77 -5.20 6.29
N ILE A 241 -0.70 -4.85 7.57
CA ILE A 241 0.43 -4.17 8.20
C ILE A 241 1.41 -5.23 8.69
N SER A 242 2.67 -5.15 8.29
CA SER A 242 3.75 -6.03 8.72
C SER A 242 4.81 -5.21 9.45
N PRO A 243 4.86 -5.26 10.80
CA PRO A 243 5.93 -4.63 11.57
C PRO A 243 7.31 -5.22 11.21
N SER A 244 8.38 -4.48 11.49
CA SER A 244 9.76 -4.87 11.16
C SER A 244 10.17 -6.25 11.66
N TRP A 245 9.69 -6.67 12.82
CA TRP A 245 9.97 -7.96 13.44
C TRP A 245 9.14 -9.13 12.85
N SER A 246 8.10 -8.82 12.08
CA SER A 246 7.21 -9.84 11.48
C SER A 246 7.73 -10.25 10.11
N ILE A 247 7.74 -11.54 9.85
CA ILE A 247 7.84 -12.01 8.47
C ILE A 247 6.64 -11.51 7.67
N HIS A 248 6.83 -11.38 6.38
CA HIS A 248 5.78 -11.06 5.41
C HIS A 248 5.95 -11.92 4.17
N SER A 249 4.93 -12.69 3.86
CA SER A 249 4.91 -13.58 2.71
C SER A 249 3.48 -13.99 2.41
N GLY A 250 3.13 -14.20 1.15
CA GLY A 250 1.81 -14.62 0.74
C GLY A 250 1.82 -15.93 -0.04
N VAL A 251 0.90 -16.84 0.29
CA VAL A 251 0.62 -18.04 -0.48
C VAL A 251 -0.84 -18.00 -0.93
N GLY A 252 -1.06 -17.80 -2.22
CA GLY A 252 -2.40 -17.75 -2.80
C GLY A 252 -2.94 -19.11 -3.20
N THR A 253 -4.26 -19.22 -3.24
CA THR A 253 -4.96 -20.35 -3.88
C THR A 253 -5.00 -20.22 -5.40
N SER A 254 -4.62 -19.04 -5.92
CA SER A 254 -4.39 -18.71 -7.33
C SER A 254 -3.22 -17.73 -7.43
N ASN A 255 -2.80 -17.36 -8.64
CA ASN A 255 -1.92 -16.22 -8.83
C ASN A 255 -2.66 -14.92 -8.47
N TYR A 256 -1.90 -13.90 -8.08
CA TYR A 256 -2.40 -12.61 -7.64
C TYR A 256 -1.37 -11.52 -7.92
N THR A 257 -1.79 -10.29 -7.82
CA THR A 257 -0.90 -9.13 -7.77
C THR A 257 -0.95 -8.51 -6.38
N PHE A 258 0.15 -7.96 -5.91
CA PHE A 258 0.14 -7.17 -4.68
C PHE A 258 1.02 -5.94 -4.81
N ILE A 259 0.61 -4.88 -4.14
CA ILE A 259 1.41 -3.68 -3.93
C ILE A 259 2.09 -3.83 -2.57
N TRP A 260 3.40 -3.64 -2.56
CA TRP A 260 4.19 -3.50 -1.34
C TRP A 260 4.55 -2.03 -1.14
N ALA A 261 4.46 -1.58 0.11
CA ALA A 261 4.82 -0.24 0.53
C ALA A 261 5.66 -0.34 1.81
N MET A 262 6.83 0.27 1.79
CA MET A 262 7.79 0.24 2.88
C MET A 262 8.07 1.64 3.39
N GLY A 263 8.21 1.78 4.70
CA GLY A 263 8.63 3.00 5.36
C GLY A 263 9.50 2.68 6.57
N GLY A 264 10.35 3.60 6.98
CA GLY A 264 11.23 3.44 8.11
C GLY A 264 12.55 4.18 7.95
N GLU A 265 13.62 3.67 8.54
CA GLU A 265 14.84 4.43 8.75
C GLU A 265 15.69 4.66 7.50
N ASN A 266 15.61 3.79 6.50
CA ASN A 266 16.40 3.91 5.27
C ASN A 266 15.63 3.46 4.02
N MET A 267 16.28 3.53 2.84
CA MET A 267 15.72 3.14 1.54
C MET A 267 16.21 1.77 1.06
N GLU A 268 17.06 1.11 1.82
CA GLU A 268 17.60 -0.22 1.52
C GLU A 268 16.58 -1.32 1.85
N PHE A 269 16.69 -2.48 1.17
CA PHE A 269 15.77 -3.61 1.42
C PHE A 269 16.21 -4.53 2.57
N ASP A 270 17.39 -4.34 3.11
CA ASP A 270 17.96 -5.13 4.21
C ASP A 270 17.87 -4.45 5.59
#